data_bdd159e2f7b75e9b0a3db1223db05865
#
_entry.id   bdd159e2f7b75e9b0a3db1223db05865
#
_cell.length_a   1.000
_cell.length_b   1.000
_cell.length_c   1.000
_cell.angle_alpha   90.00
_cell.angle_beta   90.00
_cell.angle_gamma   90.00
#
_symmetry.space_group_name_H-M   'P 1'
#
loop_
_entity.id
_entity.type
_entity.pdbx_description
1 polymer ?
#
loop_
_entity_poly.entity_id
_entity_poly.type
_entity_poly.pdbx_seq_one_letter_code
_entity_poly.pdbx_strand_id
1 'polypeptide(L)'
;HTNIRRGFYLYHQFEKSMSEKQAIIVIPVYTTQLTVSEHAALRQCFDILSSYPKCFVKPESLDITSLVRDYPANHIVPFPDTYFKGIAGYNRLMMSPEFYETFAQWEYILIYQTDAWVFSDRLSEWCSKGYDYIGAPWTPKPKYRKLYYRIFNFLKRGFCYISGSPDYSRIYYRVGNGGLSLRRTQLFAQIAREMVSEIDCYLSHPGTDFYNEDIFWSLEVNRKKERLKIPDWKEALRFSFDKNPSECYALNDRKLPFGCHGWSKKKMLPFWKQHISNI
;
A
#
# COMPACT_ATOMS: atom_id res chain seq x y z
N HIS A 1 -30.00 34.17 13.91
CA HIS A 1 -28.79 34.04 13.06
C HIS A 1 -27.58 33.44 13.78
N THR A 2 -27.54 33.40 15.12
CA THR A 2 -26.38 32.91 15.93
C THR A 2 -26.35 31.38 16.06
N ASN A 3 -27.47 30.68 16.05
CA ASN A 3 -27.53 29.23 16.23
C ASN A 3 -27.12 28.44 14.99
N ILE A 4 -27.34 28.97 13.78
CA ILE A 4 -26.97 28.30 12.53
C ILE A 4 -25.43 28.31 12.35
N ARG A 5 -24.76 29.41 12.68
CA ARG A 5 -23.30 29.51 12.61
C ARG A 5 -22.60 28.59 13.62
N ARG A 6 -23.17 28.41 14.83
CA ARG A 6 -22.64 27.51 15.86
C ARG A 6 -22.78 26.00 15.45
N GLY A 7 -23.90 25.66 14.80
CA GLY A 7 -24.12 24.30 14.24
C GLY A 7 -23.15 23.99 13.11
N PHE A 8 -22.88 24.93 12.21
CA PHE A 8 -21.89 24.75 11.13
C PHE A 8 -20.46 24.63 11.66
N TYR A 9 -20.09 25.40 12.68
CA TYR A 9 -18.76 25.32 13.31
C TYR A 9 -18.54 24.00 14.05
N LEU A 10 -19.55 23.53 14.77
CA LEU A 10 -19.52 22.23 15.48
C LEU A 10 -19.52 21.06 14.48
N TYR A 11 -20.26 21.15 13.38
CA TYR A 11 -20.26 20.14 12.33
C TYR A 11 -18.90 20.05 11.63
N HIS A 12 -18.29 21.19 11.25
CA HIS A 12 -16.94 21.22 10.69
C HIS A 12 -15.85 20.75 11.67
N GLN A 13 -15.97 21.06 12.97
CA GLN A 13 -15.05 20.53 13.98
C GLN A 13 -15.25 19.02 14.18
N PHE A 14 -16.48 18.53 14.10
CA PHE A 14 -16.78 17.12 14.21
C PHE A 14 -16.30 16.33 12.98
N GLU A 15 -16.53 16.85 11.77
CA GLU A 15 -15.97 16.27 10.54
C GLU A 15 -14.45 16.28 10.53
N LYS A 16 -13.80 17.36 10.95
CA LYS A 16 -12.35 17.45 11.07
C LYS A 16 -11.79 16.46 12.11
N SER A 17 -12.45 16.33 13.28
CA SER A 17 -12.09 15.36 14.31
C SER A 17 -12.32 13.90 13.87
N MET A 18 -13.37 13.64 13.06
CA MET A 18 -13.59 12.31 12.49
C MET A 18 -12.58 11.99 11.39
N SER A 19 -12.19 12.94 10.54
CA SER A 19 -11.20 12.73 9.50
C SER A 19 -9.80 12.52 10.08
N GLU A 20 -9.47 13.19 11.19
CA GLU A 20 -8.19 13.04 11.90
C GLU A 20 -8.00 11.65 12.52
N LYS A 21 -9.11 10.96 12.89
CA LYS A 21 -9.07 9.59 13.43
C LYS A 21 -9.38 8.50 12.41
N GLN A 22 -9.84 8.88 11.22
CA GLN A 22 -10.21 7.91 10.19
C GLN A 22 -8.98 7.24 9.59
N ALA A 23 -7.95 7.98 9.23
CA ALA A 23 -6.74 7.42 8.62
C ALA A 23 -5.49 8.18 9.05
N ILE A 24 -4.38 7.43 9.15
CA ILE A 24 -3.02 7.98 9.26
C ILE A 24 -2.17 7.50 8.08
N ILE A 25 -1.30 8.38 7.58
CA ILE A 25 -0.36 8.05 6.52
C ILE A 25 0.94 7.56 7.17
N VAL A 26 1.30 6.31 6.92
CA VAL A 26 2.48 5.66 7.47
C VAL A 26 3.56 5.58 6.39
N ILE A 27 4.68 6.23 6.63
CA ILE A 27 5.79 6.40 5.69
C ILE A 27 7.02 5.65 6.23
N PRO A 28 7.31 4.43 5.74
CA PRO A 28 8.53 3.72 6.11
C PRO A 28 9.77 4.40 5.55
N VAL A 29 10.78 4.64 6.41
CA VAL A 29 12.02 5.31 6.05
C VAL A 29 13.21 4.46 6.46
N TYR A 30 14.12 4.19 5.54
CA TYR A 30 15.30 3.34 5.74
C TYR A 30 16.59 4.15 5.78
N THR A 31 16.56 5.35 5.23
CA THR A 31 17.69 6.28 5.09
C THR A 31 17.17 7.70 5.02
N THR A 32 18.01 8.66 5.40
CA THR A 32 17.76 10.09 5.20
C THR A 32 18.31 10.61 3.86
N GLN A 33 19.07 9.78 3.13
CA GLN A 33 19.59 10.11 1.81
C GLN A 33 18.56 9.76 0.74
N LEU A 34 17.57 10.62 0.59
CA LEU A 34 16.52 10.45 -0.40
C LEU A 34 16.96 10.94 -1.77
N THR A 35 16.51 10.27 -2.81
CA THR A 35 16.66 10.70 -4.20
C THR A 35 15.75 11.91 -4.50
N VAL A 36 16.02 12.63 -5.60
CA VAL A 36 15.17 13.73 -6.05
C VAL A 36 13.71 13.29 -6.23
N SER A 37 13.49 12.09 -6.77
CA SER A 37 12.15 11.54 -6.96
C SER A 37 11.44 11.19 -5.64
N GLU A 38 12.16 10.72 -4.63
CA GLU A 38 11.60 10.46 -3.31
C GLU A 38 11.26 11.77 -2.58
N HIS A 39 12.10 12.77 -2.69
CA HIS A 39 11.76 14.11 -2.20
C HIS A 39 10.52 14.69 -2.88
N ALA A 40 10.37 14.51 -4.20
CA ALA A 40 9.18 14.94 -4.93
C ALA A 40 7.92 14.20 -4.45
N ALA A 41 8.03 12.86 -4.24
CA ALA A 41 6.94 12.03 -3.74
C ALA A 41 6.49 12.41 -2.33
N LEU A 42 7.44 12.71 -1.43
CA LEU A 42 7.11 13.17 -0.09
C LEU A 42 6.42 14.54 -0.11
N ARG A 43 6.94 15.51 -0.86
CA ARG A 43 6.26 16.80 -1.03
C ARG A 43 4.84 16.63 -1.50
N GLN A 44 4.62 15.84 -2.55
CA GLN A 44 3.29 15.53 -3.07
C GLN A 44 2.37 14.92 -2.00
N CYS A 45 2.88 13.99 -1.19
CA CYS A 45 2.13 13.40 -0.08
C CYS A 45 1.72 14.44 0.96
N PHE A 46 2.66 15.31 1.36
CA PHE A 46 2.42 16.32 2.38
C PHE A 46 1.47 17.41 1.87
N ASP A 47 1.56 17.78 0.60
CA ASP A 47 0.71 18.81 -0.01
C ASP A 47 -0.70 18.28 -0.26
N ILE A 48 -0.86 17.17 -0.99
CA ILE A 48 -2.17 16.66 -1.41
C ILE A 48 -2.95 16.08 -0.24
N LEU A 49 -2.29 15.34 0.66
CA LEU A 49 -2.92 14.71 1.81
C LEU A 49 -2.68 15.51 3.10
N SER A 50 -2.62 16.85 3.01
CA SER A 50 -2.27 17.74 4.13
C SER A 50 -3.21 17.62 5.33
N SER A 51 -4.46 17.23 5.12
CA SER A 51 -5.49 17.09 6.17
C SER A 51 -5.29 15.83 7.04
N TYR A 52 -4.45 14.88 6.63
CA TYR A 52 -4.24 13.63 7.38
C TYR A 52 -2.95 13.67 8.18
N PRO A 53 -2.92 13.09 9.40
CA PRO A 53 -1.68 12.93 10.15
C PRO A 53 -0.71 12.01 9.43
N LYS A 54 0.59 12.32 9.52
CA LYS A 54 1.68 11.53 8.94
C LYS A 54 2.55 10.96 10.06
N CYS A 55 3.01 9.74 9.84
CA CYS A 55 3.94 9.06 10.73
C CYS A 55 5.13 8.53 9.93
N PHE A 56 6.34 8.92 10.31
CA PHE A 56 7.54 8.21 9.88
C PHE A 56 7.76 6.97 10.73
N VAL A 57 7.89 5.82 10.08
CA VAL A 57 8.32 4.55 10.68
C VAL A 57 9.77 4.32 10.29
N LYS A 58 10.65 4.14 11.26
CA LYS A 58 12.11 4.14 11.07
C LYS A 58 12.82 3.08 11.92
N PRO A 59 14.06 2.67 11.55
CA PRO A 59 14.95 1.95 12.47
C PRO A 59 15.20 2.74 13.76
N GLU A 60 15.33 2.07 14.89
CA GLU A 60 15.71 2.71 16.16
C GLU A 60 17.00 3.53 16.02
N SER A 61 18.01 2.97 15.36
CA SER A 61 19.33 3.60 15.21
C SER A 61 19.37 4.76 14.23
N LEU A 62 18.37 4.96 13.36
CA LEU A 62 18.38 5.98 12.32
C LEU A 62 17.96 7.35 12.90
N ASP A 63 18.82 8.35 12.85
CA ASP A 63 18.44 9.74 13.09
C ASP A 63 17.77 10.34 11.84
N ILE A 64 16.53 10.79 11.96
CA ILE A 64 15.74 11.43 10.91
C ILE A 64 15.46 12.90 11.17
N THR A 65 16.20 13.56 12.03
CA THR A 65 15.99 14.97 12.43
C THR A 65 15.95 15.89 11.19
N SER A 66 16.85 15.70 10.24
CA SER A 66 16.86 16.46 9.00
C SER A 66 15.60 16.24 8.16
N LEU A 67 15.13 15.00 8.05
CA LEU A 67 13.93 14.66 7.29
C LEU A 67 12.67 15.26 7.93
N VAL A 68 12.56 15.22 9.25
CA VAL A 68 11.43 15.81 10.00
C VAL A 68 11.41 17.33 9.88
N ARG A 69 12.56 17.97 9.81
CA ARG A 69 12.65 19.43 9.55
C ARG A 69 12.08 19.78 8.18
N ASP A 70 12.37 18.97 7.15
CA ASP A 70 11.94 19.23 5.79
C ASP A 70 10.47 18.76 5.56
N TYR A 71 10.04 17.74 6.29
CA TYR A 71 8.71 17.13 6.23
C TYR A 71 8.15 16.92 7.63
N PRO A 72 7.42 17.92 8.19
CA PRO A 72 6.97 17.89 9.60
C PRO A 72 5.86 16.86 9.80
N ALA A 73 6.23 15.62 10.06
CA ALA A 73 5.30 14.55 10.38
C ALA A 73 4.78 14.71 11.83
N ASN A 74 3.53 14.31 12.04
CA ASN A 74 2.87 14.38 13.36
C ASN A 74 3.43 13.36 14.35
N HIS A 75 3.91 12.23 13.83
CA HIS A 75 4.40 11.11 14.61
C HIS A 75 5.71 10.55 14.05
N ILE A 76 6.54 10.01 14.94
CA ILE A 76 7.73 9.25 14.60
C ILE A 76 7.69 7.99 15.43
N VAL A 77 7.69 6.82 14.80
CA VAL A 77 7.66 5.53 15.48
C VAL A 77 8.89 4.73 15.11
N PRO A 78 9.80 4.50 16.04
CA PRO A 78 10.92 3.60 15.86
C PRO A 78 10.49 2.15 16.02
N PHE A 79 11.10 1.26 15.23
CA PHE A 79 11.04 -0.19 15.39
C PHE A 79 12.46 -0.76 15.37
N PRO A 80 12.67 -1.97 15.92
CA PRO A 80 13.98 -2.64 15.89
C PRO A 80 14.59 -2.66 14.48
N ASP A 81 15.89 -2.38 14.39
CA ASP A 81 16.64 -2.27 13.13
C ASP A 81 16.53 -3.52 12.25
N THR A 82 16.27 -4.68 12.86
CA THR A 82 16.09 -5.95 12.15
C THR A 82 14.94 -5.92 11.14
N TYR A 83 13.90 -5.13 11.41
CA TYR A 83 12.76 -4.96 10.50
C TYR A 83 13.09 -4.15 9.24
N PHE A 84 14.22 -3.46 9.22
CA PHE A 84 14.67 -2.64 8.10
C PHE A 84 15.83 -3.28 7.31
N LYS A 85 16.16 -4.54 7.60
CA LYS A 85 17.19 -5.31 6.88
C LYS A 85 16.59 -5.97 5.63
N GLY A 86 16.51 -5.19 4.54
CA GLY A 86 16.02 -5.65 3.25
C GLY A 86 14.55 -6.05 3.22
N ILE A 87 14.14 -6.73 2.17
CA ILE A 87 12.74 -7.12 1.94
C ILE A 87 12.22 -8.06 3.04
N ALA A 88 13.04 -8.99 3.51
CA ALA A 88 12.64 -9.95 4.55
C ALA A 88 12.30 -9.26 5.88
N GLY A 89 13.09 -8.28 6.30
CA GLY A 89 12.81 -7.49 7.50
C GLY A 89 11.52 -6.70 7.35
N TYR A 90 11.34 -6.01 6.22
CA TYR A 90 10.12 -5.27 5.92
C TYR A 90 8.88 -6.16 5.91
N ASN A 91 8.94 -7.32 5.25
CA ASN A 91 7.84 -8.28 5.25
C ASN A 91 7.45 -8.67 6.68
N ARG A 92 8.44 -8.94 7.53
CA ARG A 92 8.21 -9.28 8.94
C ARG A 92 7.53 -8.13 9.69
N LEU A 93 7.96 -6.88 9.48
CA LEU A 93 7.31 -5.70 10.09
C LEU A 93 5.86 -5.59 9.65
N MET A 94 5.60 -5.66 8.33
CA MET A 94 4.25 -5.51 7.76
C MET A 94 3.31 -6.68 8.07
N MET A 95 3.81 -7.76 8.65
CA MET A 95 3.03 -8.92 9.07
C MET A 95 3.03 -9.07 10.61
N SER A 96 3.66 -8.15 11.36
CA SER A 96 3.69 -8.19 12.82
C SER A 96 2.42 -7.55 13.40
N PRO A 97 1.85 -8.11 14.48
CA PRO A 97 0.73 -7.50 15.19
C PRO A 97 1.11 -6.13 15.77
N GLU A 98 2.31 -6.00 16.32
CA GLU A 98 2.82 -4.80 16.99
C GLU A 98 2.81 -3.59 16.08
N PHE A 99 3.10 -3.80 14.79
CA PHE A 99 3.04 -2.71 13.82
C PHE A 99 1.64 -2.10 13.75
N TYR A 100 0.61 -2.92 13.59
CA TYR A 100 -0.77 -2.43 13.47
C TYR A 100 -1.32 -1.93 14.81
N GLU A 101 -0.95 -2.55 15.93
CA GLU A 101 -1.35 -2.13 17.28
C GLU A 101 -0.87 -0.73 17.62
N THR A 102 0.32 -0.36 17.12
CA THR A 102 0.86 1.00 17.26
C THR A 102 -0.08 2.06 16.68
N PHE A 103 -0.86 1.71 15.68
CA PHE A 103 -1.79 2.61 14.99
C PHE A 103 -3.26 2.33 15.32
N ALA A 104 -3.58 1.57 16.37
CA ALA A 104 -4.93 1.09 16.69
C ALA A 104 -5.97 2.22 16.92
N GLN A 105 -5.53 3.45 17.19
CA GLN A 105 -6.41 4.60 17.36
C GLN A 105 -7.01 5.13 16.04
N TRP A 106 -6.44 4.76 14.88
CA TRP A 106 -6.95 5.09 13.56
C TRP A 106 -7.67 3.89 12.94
N GLU A 107 -8.77 4.14 12.26
CA GLU A 107 -9.52 3.09 11.58
C GLU A 107 -8.70 2.47 10.45
N TYR A 108 -7.97 3.32 9.70
CA TYR A 108 -7.12 2.91 8.59
C TYR A 108 -5.70 3.43 8.72
N ILE A 109 -4.77 2.65 8.19
CA ILE A 109 -3.43 3.13 7.83
C ILE A 109 -3.30 3.14 6.31
N LEU A 110 -2.78 4.24 5.76
CA LEU A 110 -2.30 4.30 4.38
C LEU A 110 -0.79 4.11 4.41
N ILE A 111 -0.30 2.94 3.96
CA ILE A 111 1.13 2.76 3.71
C ILE A 111 1.49 3.59 2.48
N TYR A 112 2.48 4.46 2.64
CA TYR A 112 3.00 5.33 1.59
C TYR A 112 4.52 5.22 1.54
N GLN A 113 5.06 4.37 0.67
CA GLN A 113 6.51 4.26 0.47
C GLN A 113 7.03 5.50 -0.28
N THR A 114 8.31 5.83 -0.10
CA THR A 114 8.93 7.05 -0.66
C THR A 114 8.94 7.10 -2.19
N ASP A 115 8.65 5.99 -2.87
CA ASP A 115 8.44 5.90 -4.32
C ASP A 115 6.95 5.80 -4.73
N ALA A 116 6.02 6.09 -3.82
CA ALA A 116 4.61 6.25 -4.11
C ALA A 116 4.29 7.68 -4.59
N TRP A 117 3.12 7.86 -5.20
CA TRP A 117 2.60 9.16 -5.63
C TRP A 117 1.09 9.19 -5.52
N VAL A 118 0.51 10.31 -5.08
CA VAL A 118 -0.94 10.54 -5.05
C VAL A 118 -1.31 11.70 -5.96
N PHE A 119 -2.44 11.58 -6.67
CA PHE A 119 -2.90 12.57 -7.65
C PHE A 119 -3.96 13.51 -7.11
N SER A 120 -4.69 13.10 -6.06
CA SER A 120 -5.80 13.88 -5.50
C SER A 120 -6.09 13.46 -4.07
N ASP A 121 -6.72 14.36 -3.28
CA ASP A 121 -7.19 14.03 -1.94
C ASP A 121 -8.54 13.31 -2.00
N ARG A 122 -8.46 11.99 -2.16
CA ARG A 122 -9.61 11.08 -2.16
C ARG A 122 -9.48 9.99 -1.10
N LEU A 123 -8.61 10.17 -0.11
CA LEU A 123 -8.38 9.14 0.90
C LEU A 123 -9.64 8.84 1.73
N SER A 124 -10.37 9.87 2.14
CA SER A 124 -11.66 9.72 2.85
C SER A 124 -12.68 8.92 2.03
N GLU A 125 -12.76 9.16 0.71
CA GLU A 125 -13.61 8.38 -0.20
C GLU A 125 -13.23 6.88 -0.15
N TRP A 126 -11.94 6.57 -0.19
CA TRP A 126 -11.47 5.18 -0.13
C TRP A 126 -11.73 4.52 1.24
N CYS A 127 -11.57 5.24 2.33
CA CYS A 127 -11.94 4.75 3.66
C CYS A 127 -13.45 4.45 3.74
N SER A 128 -14.31 5.31 3.19
CA SER A 128 -15.78 5.15 3.24
C SER A 128 -16.30 3.95 2.43
N LYS A 129 -15.53 3.41 1.46
CA LYS A 129 -15.89 2.20 0.71
C LYS A 129 -15.88 0.94 1.59
N GLY A 130 -15.26 1.00 2.76
CA GLY A 130 -15.28 -0.08 3.75
C GLY A 130 -14.55 -1.35 3.31
N TYR A 131 -13.53 -1.24 2.44
CA TYR A 131 -12.62 -2.34 2.18
C TYR A 131 -11.62 -2.48 3.33
N ASP A 132 -11.23 -3.71 3.65
CA ASP A 132 -10.27 -3.96 4.71
C ASP A 132 -8.83 -3.88 4.21
N TYR A 133 -8.63 -4.20 2.92
CA TYR A 133 -7.35 -4.07 2.22
C TYR A 133 -7.56 -3.64 0.78
N ILE A 134 -6.82 -2.62 0.34
CA ILE A 134 -6.72 -2.23 -1.06
C ILE A 134 -5.31 -1.73 -1.37
N GLY A 135 -4.78 -2.17 -2.50
CA GLY A 135 -3.53 -1.74 -3.13
C GLY A 135 -3.65 -1.86 -4.64
N ALA A 136 -2.56 -1.65 -5.37
CA ALA A 136 -2.58 -1.82 -6.82
C ALA A 136 -2.80 -3.29 -7.22
N PRO A 137 -3.61 -3.58 -8.24
CA PRO A 137 -3.75 -4.94 -8.73
C PRO A 137 -2.55 -5.35 -9.60
N TRP A 138 -2.21 -6.64 -9.58
CA TRP A 138 -1.18 -7.18 -10.45
C TRP A 138 -1.76 -7.50 -11.83
N THR A 139 -1.57 -6.57 -12.77
CA THR A 139 -1.99 -6.76 -14.16
C THR A 139 -0.93 -7.56 -14.94
N PRO A 140 -1.31 -8.63 -15.65
CA PRO A 140 -0.36 -9.34 -16.50
C PRO A 140 0.05 -8.47 -17.69
N LYS A 141 1.25 -8.68 -18.21
CA LYS A 141 1.67 -8.02 -19.47
C LYS A 141 0.70 -8.38 -20.60
N PRO A 142 0.46 -7.48 -21.57
CA PRO A 142 -0.52 -7.70 -22.65
C PRO A 142 -0.31 -9.01 -23.41
N LYS A 143 0.94 -9.45 -23.59
CA LYS A 143 1.26 -10.74 -24.24
C LYS A 143 0.61 -11.96 -23.56
N TYR A 144 0.43 -11.92 -22.23
CA TYR A 144 -0.16 -13.04 -21.47
C TYR A 144 -1.67 -13.14 -21.60
N ARG A 145 -2.34 -12.19 -22.26
CA ARG A 145 -3.78 -12.24 -22.60
C ARG A 145 -4.07 -13.11 -23.82
N LYS A 146 -3.08 -13.34 -24.69
CA LYS A 146 -3.23 -14.16 -25.90
C LYS A 146 -3.58 -15.60 -25.51
N LEU A 147 -4.42 -16.25 -26.34
CA LEU A 147 -4.97 -17.58 -26.04
C LEU A 147 -3.89 -18.62 -25.75
N TYR A 148 -2.82 -18.65 -26.54
CA TYR A 148 -1.72 -19.62 -26.36
C TYR A 148 -1.00 -19.42 -25.00
N TYR A 149 -0.85 -18.19 -24.50
CA TYR A 149 -0.30 -17.95 -23.16
C TYR A 149 -1.27 -18.39 -22.06
N ARG A 150 -2.58 -18.29 -22.27
CA ARG A 150 -3.58 -18.80 -21.32
C ARG A 150 -3.48 -20.32 -21.21
N ILE A 151 -3.35 -21.02 -22.33
CA ILE A 151 -3.14 -22.47 -22.35
C ILE A 151 -1.81 -22.83 -21.67
N PHE A 152 -0.72 -22.15 -22.05
CA PHE A 152 0.59 -22.35 -21.42
C PHE A 152 0.54 -22.14 -19.90
N ASN A 153 -0.08 -21.07 -19.42
CA ASN A 153 -0.23 -20.81 -17.98
C ASN A 153 -1.08 -21.88 -17.29
N PHE A 154 -2.10 -22.41 -17.94
CA PHE A 154 -2.91 -23.52 -17.41
C PHE A 154 -2.04 -24.78 -17.20
N LEU A 155 -1.25 -25.17 -18.19
CA LEU A 155 -0.33 -26.30 -18.08
C LEU A 155 0.76 -26.05 -17.02
N LYS A 156 1.30 -24.83 -17.00
CA LYS A 156 2.28 -24.43 -15.98
C LYS A 156 1.72 -24.52 -14.55
N ARG A 157 0.46 -24.15 -14.33
CA ARG A 157 -0.21 -24.31 -13.02
C ARG A 157 -0.23 -25.75 -12.57
N GLY A 158 -0.58 -26.68 -13.47
CA GLY A 158 -0.53 -28.11 -13.20
C GLY A 158 0.88 -28.58 -12.82
N PHE A 159 1.90 -28.15 -13.56
CA PHE A 159 3.29 -28.44 -13.25
C PHE A 159 3.72 -27.86 -11.89
N CYS A 160 3.43 -26.59 -11.62
CA CYS A 160 3.75 -25.95 -10.33
C CYS A 160 3.05 -26.67 -9.17
N TYR A 161 1.81 -27.13 -9.35
CA TYR A 161 1.09 -27.89 -8.35
C TYR A 161 1.78 -29.23 -8.02
N ILE A 162 2.23 -29.96 -9.05
CA ILE A 162 2.90 -31.26 -8.87
C ILE A 162 4.32 -31.08 -8.30
N SER A 163 5.07 -30.07 -8.76
CA SER A 163 6.46 -29.81 -8.35
C SER A 163 6.62 -29.04 -7.05
N GLY A 164 5.53 -28.53 -6.47
CA GLY A 164 5.59 -27.63 -5.33
C GLY A 164 6.20 -26.25 -5.61
N SER A 165 6.45 -25.92 -6.89
CA SER A 165 7.05 -24.64 -7.27
C SER A 165 6.05 -23.49 -7.20
N PRO A 166 6.49 -22.25 -6.86
CA PRO A 166 5.61 -21.09 -6.81
C PRO A 166 4.95 -20.78 -8.17
N ASP A 167 3.63 -20.67 -8.17
CA ASP A 167 2.87 -20.24 -9.35
C ASP A 167 2.58 -18.75 -9.32
N TYR A 168 3.47 -17.95 -9.93
CA TYR A 168 3.30 -16.50 -10.05
C TYR A 168 2.05 -16.06 -10.81
N SER A 169 1.39 -16.95 -11.57
CA SER A 169 0.16 -16.59 -12.28
C SER A 169 -1.05 -16.45 -11.34
N ARG A 170 -0.95 -16.93 -10.11
CA ARG A 170 -2.00 -16.82 -9.09
C ARG A 170 -2.26 -15.40 -8.65
N ILE A 171 -1.27 -14.49 -8.77
CA ILE A 171 -1.43 -13.08 -8.41
C ILE A 171 -2.12 -12.25 -9.50
N TYR A 172 -2.19 -12.74 -10.75
CA TYR A 172 -2.79 -11.94 -11.84
C TYR A 172 -4.26 -11.64 -11.57
N TYR A 173 -4.61 -10.36 -11.74
CA TYR A 173 -5.93 -9.81 -11.42
C TYR A 173 -6.32 -9.95 -9.94
N ARG A 174 -5.33 -10.09 -9.06
CA ARG A 174 -5.51 -9.96 -7.61
C ARG A 174 -5.04 -8.61 -7.14
N VAL A 175 -5.63 -8.14 -6.05
CA VAL A 175 -5.32 -6.87 -5.42
C VAL A 175 -4.22 -7.10 -4.39
N GLY A 176 -3.16 -6.34 -4.49
CA GLY A 176 -2.01 -6.41 -3.59
C GLY A 176 -1.18 -5.14 -3.71
N ASN A 177 0.12 -5.27 -3.70
CA ASN A 177 1.12 -4.21 -3.68
C ASN A 177 1.10 -3.35 -2.41
N GLY A 178 2.07 -3.63 -1.53
CA GLY A 178 2.19 -2.98 -0.22
C GLY A 178 2.66 -1.53 -0.25
N GLY A 179 3.28 -1.05 -1.34
CA GLY A 179 3.96 0.24 -1.40
C GLY A 179 3.04 1.47 -1.39
N LEU A 180 1.82 1.34 -1.92
CA LEU A 180 0.69 2.24 -1.70
C LEU A 180 -0.53 1.39 -1.40
N SER A 181 -0.89 1.26 -0.13
CA SER A 181 -2.00 0.40 0.28
C SER A 181 -2.74 0.94 1.49
N LEU A 182 -4.07 0.81 1.47
CA LEU A 182 -4.95 1.17 2.58
C LEU A 182 -5.34 -0.11 3.32
N ARG A 183 -5.22 -0.12 4.65
CA ARG A 183 -5.39 -1.29 5.52
C ARG A 183 -6.24 -0.93 6.72
N ARG A 184 -7.26 -1.74 7.05
CA ARG A 184 -8.06 -1.58 8.26
C ARG A 184 -7.26 -2.01 9.48
N THR A 185 -6.85 -1.06 10.29
CA THR A 185 -5.79 -1.21 11.30
C THR A 185 -6.04 -2.33 12.30
N GLN A 186 -7.18 -2.29 12.99
CA GLN A 186 -7.48 -3.26 14.06
C GLN A 186 -7.69 -4.68 13.52
N LEU A 187 -8.30 -4.80 12.32
CA LEU A 187 -8.51 -6.10 11.70
C LEU A 187 -7.18 -6.75 11.27
N PHE A 188 -6.25 -5.96 10.75
CA PHE A 188 -4.90 -6.44 10.42
C PHE A 188 -4.15 -6.88 11.67
N ALA A 189 -4.21 -6.13 12.77
CA ALA A 189 -3.63 -6.52 14.05
C ALA A 189 -4.21 -7.85 14.55
N GLN A 190 -5.54 -8.00 14.50
CA GLN A 190 -6.21 -9.23 14.90
C GLN A 190 -5.77 -10.42 14.06
N ILE A 191 -5.82 -10.31 12.73
CA ILE A 191 -5.45 -11.40 11.82
C ILE A 191 -3.98 -11.76 11.98
N ALA A 192 -3.08 -10.77 12.14
CA ALA A 192 -1.66 -11.01 12.35
C ALA A 192 -1.42 -11.84 13.63
N ARG A 193 -2.14 -11.57 14.72
CA ARG A 193 -2.09 -12.39 15.95
C ARG A 193 -2.65 -13.79 15.76
N GLU A 194 -3.80 -13.92 15.11
CA GLU A 194 -4.45 -15.20 14.89
C GLU A 194 -3.67 -16.12 13.95
N MET A 195 -2.87 -15.57 13.04
CA MET A 195 -2.14 -16.31 12.00
C MET A 195 -0.62 -16.31 12.22
N VAL A 196 -0.14 -16.10 13.44
CA VAL A 196 1.32 -16.07 13.75
C VAL A 196 2.03 -17.30 13.19
N SER A 197 1.52 -18.50 13.41
CA SER A 197 2.16 -19.73 12.94
C SER A 197 2.20 -19.83 11.41
N GLU A 198 1.13 -19.42 10.73
CA GLU A 198 1.08 -19.37 9.26
C GLU A 198 2.03 -18.29 8.71
N ILE A 199 2.13 -17.15 9.37
CA ILE A 199 3.06 -16.06 9.02
C ILE A 199 4.50 -16.52 9.17
N ASP A 200 4.87 -17.16 10.28
CA ASP A 200 6.23 -17.67 10.50
C ASP A 200 6.59 -18.75 9.48
N CYS A 201 5.69 -19.66 9.19
CA CYS A 201 5.86 -20.65 8.12
C CYS A 201 6.03 -19.97 6.75
N TYR A 202 5.21 -18.99 6.43
CA TYR A 202 5.27 -18.24 5.17
C TYR A 202 6.59 -17.48 5.02
N LEU A 203 7.05 -16.81 6.07
CA LEU A 203 8.30 -16.04 6.08
C LEU A 203 9.57 -16.94 6.14
N SER A 204 9.44 -18.21 6.51
CA SER A 204 10.56 -19.15 6.53
C SER A 204 10.97 -19.63 5.15
N HIS A 205 10.15 -19.39 4.11
CA HIS A 205 10.48 -19.80 2.74
C HIS A 205 11.60 -18.91 2.19
N PRO A 206 12.77 -19.48 1.86
CA PRO A 206 13.90 -18.68 1.44
C PRO A 206 13.74 -18.15 0.01
N GLY A 207 14.09 -16.88 -0.17
CA GLY A 207 14.66 -16.35 -1.41
C GLY A 207 13.78 -16.25 -2.64
N THR A 208 12.45 -16.20 -2.53
CA THR A 208 11.59 -15.93 -3.68
C THR A 208 10.78 -14.68 -3.48
N ASP A 209 10.74 -13.78 -4.46
CA ASP A 209 9.87 -12.59 -4.52
C ASP A 209 8.36 -12.93 -4.40
N PHE A 210 8.02 -14.21 -4.28
CA PHE A 210 6.66 -14.70 -4.15
C PHE A 210 6.15 -14.69 -2.70
N TYR A 211 7.05 -14.69 -1.73
CA TYR A 211 6.71 -14.73 -0.30
C TYR A 211 6.77 -13.33 0.33
N ASN A 212 6.23 -12.32 -0.37
CA ASN A 212 6.11 -10.96 0.15
C ASN A 212 4.82 -10.78 0.93
N GLU A 213 4.81 -9.82 1.85
CA GLU A 213 3.70 -9.51 2.74
C GLU A 213 2.40 -9.19 2.00
N ASP A 214 2.51 -8.47 0.89
CA ASP A 214 1.37 -8.08 0.05
C ASP A 214 0.68 -9.28 -0.60
N ILE A 215 1.43 -10.30 -0.98
CA ILE A 215 0.88 -11.57 -1.48
C ILE A 215 0.19 -12.35 -0.35
N PHE A 216 0.76 -12.35 0.85
CA PHE A 216 0.14 -12.98 2.01
C PHE A 216 -1.22 -12.37 2.32
N TRP A 217 -1.29 -11.05 2.47
CA TRP A 217 -2.51 -10.33 2.76
C TRP A 217 -3.56 -10.47 1.65
N SER A 218 -3.12 -10.51 0.38
CA SER A 218 -4.00 -10.63 -0.79
C SER A 218 -4.56 -12.02 -1.00
N LEU A 219 -3.78 -13.08 -0.78
CA LEU A 219 -4.12 -14.44 -1.18
C LEU A 219 -4.24 -15.42 -0.03
N GLU A 220 -3.28 -15.40 0.90
CA GLU A 220 -3.19 -16.46 1.91
C GLU A 220 -4.21 -16.26 3.03
N VAL A 221 -4.43 -15.02 3.44
CA VAL A 221 -5.41 -14.70 4.49
C VAL A 221 -6.82 -15.16 4.14
N ASN A 222 -7.23 -15.00 2.89
CA ASN A 222 -8.56 -15.40 2.41
C ASN A 222 -8.61 -16.83 1.81
N ARG A 223 -7.54 -17.62 1.95
CA ARG A 223 -7.44 -18.93 1.29
C ARG A 223 -8.52 -19.92 1.75
N LYS A 224 -8.82 -19.97 3.04
CA LYS A 224 -9.78 -20.93 3.63
C LYS A 224 -11.17 -20.33 3.81
N LYS A 225 -11.22 -19.07 4.21
CA LYS A 225 -12.45 -18.28 4.41
C LYS A 225 -12.14 -16.81 4.18
N GLU A 226 -13.16 -16.03 3.83
CA GLU A 226 -13.02 -14.58 3.74
C GLU A 226 -12.79 -13.98 5.14
N ARG A 227 -11.65 -13.32 5.31
CA ARG A 227 -11.24 -12.60 6.52
C ARG A 227 -11.07 -11.12 6.26
N LEU A 228 -10.63 -10.76 5.03
CA LEU A 228 -10.46 -9.40 4.55
C LEU A 228 -11.39 -9.16 3.37
N LYS A 229 -12.18 -8.11 3.43
CA LYS A 229 -12.96 -7.59 2.31
C LYS A 229 -12.02 -6.84 1.37
N ILE A 230 -11.65 -7.48 0.27
CA ILE A 230 -10.74 -6.94 -0.75
C ILE A 230 -11.55 -6.68 -2.02
N PRO A 231 -11.46 -5.50 -2.67
CA PRO A 231 -12.21 -5.22 -3.89
C PRO A 231 -11.76 -6.10 -5.07
N ASP A 232 -12.54 -6.10 -6.13
CA ASP A 232 -12.08 -6.65 -7.39
C ASP A 232 -10.96 -5.79 -7.99
N TRP A 233 -10.23 -6.34 -8.96
CA TRP A 233 -9.07 -5.71 -9.57
C TRP A 233 -9.41 -4.45 -10.38
N LYS A 234 -10.63 -4.30 -10.91
CA LYS A 234 -11.06 -3.12 -11.67
C LYS A 234 -11.29 -1.95 -10.74
N GLU A 235 -11.91 -2.21 -9.59
CA GLU A 235 -12.04 -1.19 -8.54
C GLU A 235 -10.66 -0.79 -7.99
N ALA A 236 -9.77 -1.76 -7.78
CA ALA A 236 -8.42 -1.51 -7.31
C ALA A 236 -7.56 -0.71 -8.32
N LEU A 237 -7.82 -0.80 -9.62
CA LEU A 237 -7.21 0.08 -10.62
C LEU A 237 -7.55 1.56 -10.39
N ARG A 238 -8.73 1.87 -9.87
CA ARG A 238 -9.09 3.25 -9.55
C ARG A 238 -8.34 3.77 -8.33
N PHE A 239 -7.88 2.85 -7.47
CA PHE A 239 -7.08 3.18 -6.31
C PHE A 239 -5.61 3.37 -6.68
N SER A 240 -4.96 2.39 -7.31
CA SER A 240 -3.52 2.49 -7.56
C SER A 240 -3.04 1.72 -8.79
N PHE A 241 -1.99 2.26 -9.44
CA PHE A 241 -1.18 1.53 -10.42
C PHE A 241 0.19 1.21 -9.82
N ASP A 242 0.71 0.00 -10.12
CA ASP A 242 2.10 -0.39 -9.79
C ASP A 242 2.87 -0.67 -11.09
N LYS A 243 2.74 -1.87 -11.64
CA LYS A 243 3.42 -2.29 -12.87
C LYS A 243 2.57 -2.02 -14.11
N ASN A 244 3.23 -1.85 -15.27
CA ASN A 244 2.58 -1.65 -16.57
C ASN A 244 1.57 -0.47 -16.58
N PRO A 245 1.97 0.76 -16.21
CA PRO A 245 1.02 1.86 -16.01
C PRO A 245 0.24 2.22 -17.28
N SER A 246 0.81 2.12 -18.48
CA SER A 246 0.09 2.35 -19.74
C SER A 246 -1.06 1.35 -19.93
N GLU A 247 -0.86 0.10 -19.55
CA GLU A 247 -1.89 -0.93 -19.59
C GLU A 247 -2.96 -0.70 -18.53
N CYS A 248 -2.53 -0.38 -17.31
CA CYS A 248 -3.46 -0.04 -16.23
C CYS A 248 -4.32 1.16 -16.60
N TYR A 249 -3.74 2.19 -17.21
CA TYR A 249 -4.45 3.37 -17.68
C TYR A 249 -5.49 3.04 -18.74
N ALA A 250 -5.13 2.20 -19.73
CA ALA A 250 -6.07 1.73 -20.75
C ALA A 250 -7.24 0.93 -20.14
N LEU A 251 -6.96 0.10 -19.12
CA LEU A 251 -7.97 -0.69 -18.40
C LEU A 251 -8.84 0.12 -17.45
N ASN A 252 -8.36 1.29 -17.02
CA ASN A 252 -9.06 2.22 -16.14
C ASN A 252 -9.75 3.36 -16.92
N ASP A 253 -10.26 3.07 -18.12
CA ASP A 253 -10.95 4.04 -18.97
C ASP A 253 -10.16 5.31 -19.25
N ARG A 254 -8.83 5.20 -19.33
CA ARG A 254 -7.89 6.30 -19.49
C ARG A 254 -8.01 7.37 -18.39
N LYS A 255 -8.29 6.94 -17.16
CA LYS A 255 -8.33 7.80 -15.98
C LYS A 255 -7.16 7.48 -15.07
N LEU A 256 -6.58 8.52 -14.47
CA LEU A 256 -5.57 8.34 -13.44
C LEU A 256 -6.21 7.75 -12.18
N PRO A 257 -5.49 6.91 -11.43
CA PRO A 257 -5.94 6.37 -10.15
C PRO A 257 -5.85 7.43 -9.04
N PHE A 258 -6.23 7.07 -7.81
CA PHE A 258 -5.93 7.88 -6.63
C PHE A 258 -4.42 8.05 -6.45
N GLY A 259 -3.62 6.99 -6.66
CA GLY A 259 -2.18 7.06 -6.58
C GLY A 259 -1.46 5.98 -7.38
N CYS A 260 -0.15 5.91 -7.27
CA CYS A 260 0.67 4.88 -7.88
C CYS A 260 1.91 4.58 -7.03
N HIS A 261 2.57 3.45 -7.32
CA HIS A 261 3.80 3.04 -6.66
C HIS A 261 4.89 2.74 -7.68
N GLY A 262 6.14 2.98 -7.31
CA GLY A 262 7.29 2.72 -8.19
C GLY A 262 7.32 3.59 -9.45
N TRP A 263 6.73 4.77 -9.40
CA TRP A 263 6.55 5.66 -10.55
C TRP A 263 7.88 6.12 -11.17
N SER A 264 8.93 6.30 -10.37
CA SER A 264 10.24 6.77 -10.79
C SER A 264 11.13 5.67 -11.40
N LYS A 265 10.69 4.40 -11.33
CA LYS A 265 11.46 3.27 -11.88
C LYS A 265 11.63 3.43 -13.40
N LYS A 266 12.83 3.16 -13.91
CA LYS A 266 13.23 3.36 -15.34
C LYS A 266 12.18 2.90 -16.36
N LYS A 267 11.48 1.79 -16.10
CA LYS A 267 10.44 1.26 -17.02
C LYS A 267 9.09 1.95 -16.90
N MET A 268 8.81 2.64 -15.80
CA MET A 268 7.55 3.30 -15.51
C MET A 268 7.60 4.80 -15.82
N LEU A 269 8.77 5.40 -15.61
CA LEU A 269 9.00 6.83 -15.73
C LEU A 269 8.54 7.45 -17.08
N PRO A 270 8.72 6.82 -18.28
CA PRO A 270 8.26 7.39 -19.53
C PRO A 270 6.75 7.63 -19.60
N PHE A 271 5.95 6.77 -18.96
CA PHE A 271 4.51 6.98 -18.83
C PHE A 271 4.22 8.11 -17.84
N TRP A 272 4.83 8.06 -16.65
CA TRP A 272 4.52 9.00 -15.59
C TRP A 272 4.97 10.43 -15.87
N LYS A 273 6.04 10.65 -16.66
CA LYS A 273 6.44 11.97 -17.13
C LYS A 273 5.37 12.72 -17.94
N GLN A 274 4.38 12.02 -18.48
CA GLN A 274 3.25 12.62 -19.19
C GLN A 274 2.14 13.10 -18.24
N HIS A 275 2.18 12.67 -16.98
CA HIS A 275 1.10 12.87 -16.00
C HIS A 275 1.56 13.52 -14.69
N ILE A 276 2.85 13.54 -14.42
CA ILE A 276 3.44 14.15 -13.23
C ILE A 276 4.30 15.33 -13.72
N SER A 277 3.88 16.53 -13.35
CA SER A 277 4.61 17.76 -13.71
C SER A 277 5.86 17.93 -12.82
N ASN A 278 6.92 18.49 -13.38
CA ASN A 278 8.14 18.86 -12.65
C ASN A 278 8.98 17.70 -12.06
N ILE A 279 9.10 16.59 -12.81
CA ILE A 279 9.98 15.46 -12.47
C ILE A 279 11.08 15.26 -13.52
#